data_0985aab7e6420488c13e44d3ef4131bd
#
_entry.id   0985aab7e6420488c13e44d3ef4131bd
#
_cell.length_a   1.000
_cell.length_b   1.000
_cell.length_c   1.000
_cell.angle_alpha   90.00
_cell.angle_beta   90.00
_cell.angle_gamma   90.00
#
_symmetry.space_group_name_H-M   'P 1'
#
loop_
_entity.id
_entity.type
_entity.pdbx_description
1 polymer ?
#
loop_
_entity_poly.entity_id
_entity_poly.type
_entity_poly.pdbx_seq_one_letter_code
_entity_poly.pdbx_strand_id
1 'polypeptide(L)'
;RQHLQAQGAQLLFWCEGRDCGSSSLWANQIFGSAKLYGPEEQQSYLLLRLAEPQDSLLALYGIVRGNRRAYLHVEQLDAGAPLPTLLPTAGTLLRQLRRDGQLQLALVDAPNDDWSALLVQTLRLDSTLRLGLSGIHADAWRTALQQQGVAATRLQLQGSEGKGLTLQPLR
;
A
#
# COMPACT_ATOMS: atom_id res chain seq x y z
N ARG A 1 9.78 5.43 -3.37
CA ARG A 1 8.61 5.15 -2.55
C ARG A 1 8.82 5.61 -1.10
N GLN A 2 9.75 4.99 -0.37
CA GLN A 2 9.99 5.29 1.05
C GLN A 2 10.29 6.77 1.31
N HIS A 3 11.05 7.41 0.44
CA HIS A 3 11.33 8.85 0.53
C HIS A 3 10.06 9.70 0.46
N LEU A 4 9.17 9.41 -0.49
CA LEU A 4 7.89 10.12 -0.62
C LEU A 4 6.96 9.85 0.57
N GLN A 5 6.92 8.61 1.07
CA GLN A 5 6.15 8.28 2.26
C GLN A 5 6.69 9.00 3.52
N ALA A 6 8.01 9.13 3.66
CA ALA A 6 8.62 9.93 4.73
C ALA A 6 8.25 11.42 4.65
N GLN A 7 7.91 11.91 3.46
CA GLN A 7 7.39 13.27 3.23
C GLN A 7 5.85 13.36 3.38
N GLY A 8 5.20 12.29 3.87
CA GLY A 8 3.77 12.25 4.12
C GLY A 8 2.91 11.74 2.96
N ALA A 9 3.51 11.28 1.85
CA ALA A 9 2.73 10.68 0.77
C ALA A 9 2.09 9.36 1.19
N GLN A 10 0.82 9.17 0.81
CA GLN A 10 0.08 7.94 1.05
C GLN A 10 0.24 7.00 -0.15
N LEU A 11 0.73 5.79 0.09
CA LEU A 11 0.78 4.75 -0.94
C LEU A 11 -0.61 4.13 -1.12
N LEU A 12 -1.18 4.29 -2.31
CA LEU A 12 -2.53 3.80 -2.65
C LEU A 12 -2.49 2.45 -3.34
N PHE A 13 -1.52 2.27 -4.23
CA PHE A 13 -1.37 1.02 -4.98
C PHE A 13 0.10 0.70 -5.22
N TRP A 14 0.44 -0.59 -5.12
CA TRP A 14 1.75 -1.11 -5.42
C TRP A 14 1.69 -2.54 -5.92
N CYS A 15 2.20 -2.76 -7.11
CA CYS A 15 2.45 -4.10 -7.63
C CYS A 15 3.89 -4.24 -8.14
N GLU A 16 4.36 -5.47 -8.23
CA GLU A 16 5.66 -5.84 -8.78
C GLU A 16 5.56 -7.13 -9.59
N GLY A 17 6.35 -7.20 -10.64
CA GLY A 17 6.43 -8.39 -11.47
C GLY A 17 5.09 -8.73 -12.11
N ARG A 18 4.77 -10.02 -12.14
CA ARG A 18 3.52 -10.54 -12.74
C ARG A 18 2.25 -10.10 -12.02
N ASP A 19 2.35 -9.66 -10.76
CA ASP A 19 1.20 -9.12 -10.04
C ASP A 19 0.66 -7.82 -10.66
N CYS A 20 1.49 -7.12 -11.47
CA CYS A 20 1.07 -5.96 -12.25
C CYS A 20 0.28 -6.30 -13.52
N GLY A 21 0.18 -7.58 -13.87
CA GLY A 21 -0.45 -8.02 -15.10
C GLY A 21 0.43 -7.83 -16.34
N SER A 22 -0.19 -7.66 -17.51
CA SER A 22 0.52 -7.58 -18.78
C SER A 22 1.28 -6.28 -18.98
N SER A 23 2.60 -6.35 -19.17
CA SER A 23 3.42 -5.20 -19.50
C SER A 23 3.07 -4.59 -20.89
N SER A 24 2.52 -5.40 -21.78
CA SER A 24 2.00 -4.92 -23.08
C SER A 24 0.78 -4.02 -22.90
N LEU A 25 -0.11 -4.35 -21.96
CA LEU A 25 -1.27 -3.52 -21.63
C LEU A 25 -0.83 -2.14 -21.11
N TRP A 26 0.10 -2.13 -20.15
CA TRP A 26 0.65 -0.89 -19.61
C TRP A 26 1.30 -0.03 -20.69
N ALA A 27 2.21 -0.63 -21.48
CA ALA A 27 2.97 0.08 -22.50
C ALA A 27 2.08 0.66 -23.61
N ASN A 28 1.17 -0.15 -24.17
CA ASN A 28 0.48 0.20 -25.40
C ASN A 28 -0.90 0.82 -25.18
N GLN A 29 -1.63 0.38 -24.14
CA GLN A 29 -3.00 0.85 -23.91
C GLN A 29 -3.08 1.93 -22.83
N ILE A 30 -2.28 1.82 -21.79
CA ILE A 30 -2.31 2.79 -20.69
C ILE A 30 -1.42 4.00 -21.00
N PHE A 31 -0.14 3.78 -21.28
CA PHE A 31 0.83 4.87 -21.46
C PHE A 31 1.10 5.23 -22.94
N GLY A 32 0.65 4.45 -23.90
CA GLY A 32 0.87 4.71 -25.33
C GLY A 32 2.35 4.73 -25.73
N SER A 33 3.21 4.00 -25.03
CA SER A 33 4.66 4.01 -25.25
C SER A 33 5.24 2.61 -25.29
N ALA A 34 5.53 2.11 -26.50
CA ALA A 34 6.15 0.80 -26.71
C ALA A 34 7.53 0.64 -26.03
N LYS A 35 8.18 1.74 -25.63
CA LYS A 35 9.43 1.71 -24.88
C LYS A 35 9.24 1.10 -23.48
N LEU A 36 8.03 1.12 -22.96
CA LEU A 36 7.66 0.57 -21.64
C LEU A 36 7.29 -0.92 -21.69
N TYR A 37 7.33 -1.56 -22.86
CA TYR A 37 7.11 -2.99 -23.01
C TYR A 37 8.36 -3.79 -22.65
N GLY A 38 8.21 -4.82 -21.83
CA GLY A 38 9.30 -5.71 -21.40
C GLY A 38 8.78 -6.95 -20.66
N PRO A 39 9.68 -7.79 -20.11
CA PRO A 39 9.31 -8.95 -19.33
C PRO A 39 8.46 -8.57 -18.11
N GLU A 40 7.36 -9.26 -17.91
CA GLU A 40 6.42 -8.95 -16.80
C GLU A 40 7.06 -9.08 -15.42
N GLU A 41 8.05 -9.93 -15.27
CA GLU A 41 8.82 -10.09 -14.03
C GLU A 41 9.64 -8.86 -13.64
N GLN A 42 9.90 -7.97 -14.59
CA GLN A 42 10.81 -6.83 -14.47
C GLN A 42 10.06 -5.49 -14.42
N GLN A 43 8.78 -5.52 -14.09
CA GLN A 43 7.95 -4.33 -13.98
C GLN A 43 7.55 -4.02 -12.54
N SER A 44 7.21 -2.76 -12.30
CA SER A 44 6.60 -2.30 -11.05
C SER A 44 5.74 -1.07 -11.31
N TYR A 45 4.66 -0.94 -10.54
CA TYR A 45 3.81 0.24 -10.58
C TYR A 45 3.50 0.71 -9.16
N LEU A 46 3.52 2.02 -8.97
CA LEU A 46 3.20 2.70 -7.73
C LEU A 46 2.21 3.82 -8.02
N LEU A 47 1.19 3.96 -7.18
CA LEU A 47 0.31 5.12 -7.14
C LEU A 47 0.33 5.69 -5.73
N LEU A 48 0.67 6.97 -5.62
CA LEU A 48 0.71 7.70 -4.36
C LEU A 48 -0.19 8.92 -4.42
N ARG A 49 -0.83 9.24 -3.29
CA ARG A 49 -1.37 10.57 -3.06
C ARG A 49 -0.28 11.39 -2.35
N LEU A 50 0.08 12.51 -2.94
CA LEU A 50 1.11 13.39 -2.36
C LEU A 50 0.53 14.18 -1.18
N ALA A 51 1.39 14.50 -0.21
CA ALA A 51 1.06 15.44 0.85
C ALA A 51 1.13 16.89 0.32
N GLU A 52 2.11 17.14 -0.55
CA GLU A 52 2.33 18.40 -1.24
C GLU A 52 2.74 18.15 -2.71
N PRO A 53 2.11 18.80 -3.70
CA PRO A 53 0.90 19.64 -3.56
C PRO A 53 -0.31 18.83 -3.10
N GLN A 54 -1.18 19.48 -2.31
CA GLN A 54 -2.41 18.83 -1.84
C GLN A 54 -3.28 18.40 -3.04
N ASP A 55 -3.99 17.28 -2.86
CA ASP A 55 -4.88 16.70 -3.88
C ASP A 55 -4.18 16.32 -5.20
N SER A 56 -2.92 15.92 -5.10
CA SER A 56 -2.15 15.41 -6.24
C SER A 56 -1.90 13.91 -6.13
N LEU A 57 -1.97 13.24 -7.28
CA LEU A 57 -1.64 11.83 -7.44
C LEU A 57 -0.35 11.71 -8.25
N LEU A 58 0.53 10.81 -7.84
CA LEU A 58 1.77 10.48 -8.55
C LEU A 58 1.76 9.00 -8.93
N ALA A 59 1.81 8.73 -10.23
CA ALA A 59 1.94 7.39 -10.78
C ALA A 59 3.38 7.16 -11.29
N LEU A 60 3.95 6.04 -10.90
CA LEU A 60 5.30 5.62 -11.28
C LEU A 60 5.24 4.21 -11.87
N TYR A 61 5.62 4.04 -13.13
CA TYR A 61 5.77 2.73 -13.74
C TYR A 61 7.21 2.51 -14.17
N GLY A 62 7.83 1.48 -13.65
CA GLY A 62 9.19 1.05 -13.98
C GLY A 62 9.21 -0.28 -14.71
N ILE A 63 10.09 -0.41 -15.71
CA ILE A 63 10.33 -1.65 -16.44
C ILE A 63 11.81 -1.79 -16.80
N VAL A 64 12.35 -2.99 -16.64
CA VAL A 64 13.66 -3.35 -17.20
C VAL A 64 13.41 -4.25 -18.41
N ARG A 65 13.82 -3.79 -19.58
CA ARG A 65 13.62 -4.52 -20.84
C ARG A 65 14.63 -5.67 -21.02
N GLY A 66 14.35 -6.57 -21.94
CA GLY A 66 15.24 -7.69 -22.26
C GLY A 66 16.68 -7.29 -22.66
N ASN A 67 16.87 -6.06 -23.15
CA ASN A 67 18.19 -5.47 -23.42
C ASN A 67 18.86 -4.87 -22.17
N ARG A 68 18.32 -5.12 -20.97
CA ARG A 68 18.77 -4.61 -19.67
C ARG A 68 18.68 -3.09 -19.49
N ARG A 69 17.99 -2.39 -20.37
CA ARG A 69 17.71 -0.96 -20.18
C ARG A 69 16.49 -0.78 -19.28
N ALA A 70 16.64 0.05 -18.26
CA ALA A 70 15.56 0.44 -17.37
C ALA A 70 14.88 1.71 -17.88
N TYR A 71 13.56 1.74 -17.81
CA TYR A 71 12.72 2.88 -18.13
C TYR A 71 11.82 3.18 -16.94
N LEU A 72 11.63 4.45 -16.66
CA LEU A 72 10.69 4.95 -15.67
C LEU A 72 9.73 5.93 -16.35
N HIS A 73 8.46 5.66 -16.24
CA HIS A 73 7.38 6.56 -16.62
C HIS A 73 6.78 7.19 -15.37
N VAL A 74 6.63 8.50 -15.39
CA VAL A 74 6.13 9.29 -14.27
C VAL A 74 4.99 10.15 -14.74
N GLU A 75 3.85 10.06 -14.08
CA GLU A 75 2.70 10.94 -14.32
C GLU A 75 2.27 11.56 -13.00
N GLN A 76 2.04 12.85 -13.00
CA GLN A 76 1.44 13.57 -11.88
C GLN A 76 0.10 14.16 -12.33
N LEU A 77 -0.91 13.94 -11.53
CA LEU A 77 -2.23 14.54 -11.68
C LEU A 77 -2.47 15.50 -10.52
N ASP A 78 -2.61 16.76 -10.82
CA ASP A 78 -3.06 17.75 -9.86
C ASP A 78 -4.56 17.95 -10.03
N ALA A 79 -5.35 17.54 -9.03
CA ALA A 79 -6.80 17.64 -9.09
C ALA A 79 -7.24 19.09 -8.97
N GLY A 80 -8.22 19.50 -9.79
CA GLY A 80 -8.82 20.84 -9.73
C GLY A 80 -9.82 21.03 -8.57
N ALA A 81 -10.04 19.99 -7.77
CA ALA A 81 -10.93 19.96 -6.60
C ALA A 81 -10.39 18.96 -5.56
N PRO A 82 -10.81 19.07 -4.29
CA PRO A 82 -10.39 18.14 -3.25
C PRO A 82 -10.68 16.68 -3.64
N LEU A 83 -9.69 15.82 -3.52
CA LEU A 83 -9.85 14.38 -3.71
C LEU A 83 -10.64 13.78 -2.55
N PRO A 84 -11.50 12.78 -2.80
CA PRO A 84 -12.16 12.04 -1.73
C PRO A 84 -11.12 11.29 -0.88
N THR A 85 -11.56 10.71 0.23
CA THR A 85 -10.74 9.75 0.97
C THR A 85 -10.45 8.54 0.08
N LEU A 86 -9.18 8.33 -0.22
CA LEU A 86 -8.69 7.20 -1.01
C LEU A 86 -8.02 6.21 -0.06
N LEU A 87 -8.41 4.95 -0.16
CA LEU A 87 -7.81 3.87 0.61
C LEU A 87 -6.85 3.07 -0.28
N PRO A 88 -5.75 2.54 0.29
CA PRO A 88 -4.91 1.59 -0.42
C PRO A 88 -5.67 0.27 -0.66
N THR A 89 -5.13 -0.56 -1.54
CA THR A 89 -5.65 -1.93 -1.70
C THR A 89 -5.08 -2.86 -0.62
N ALA A 90 -5.81 -3.93 -0.30
CA ALA A 90 -5.35 -4.94 0.64
C ALA A 90 -4.03 -5.60 0.20
N GLY A 91 -3.85 -5.82 -1.10
CA GLY A 91 -2.58 -6.32 -1.67
C GLY A 91 -1.42 -5.36 -1.47
N THR A 92 -1.67 -4.05 -1.56
CA THR A 92 -0.65 -3.02 -1.28
C THR A 92 -0.21 -3.05 0.17
N LEU A 93 -1.15 -3.13 1.12
CA LEU A 93 -0.84 -3.22 2.55
C LEU A 93 -0.05 -4.49 2.88
N LEU A 94 -0.48 -5.63 2.33
CA LEU A 94 0.23 -6.90 2.52
C LEU A 94 1.66 -6.83 1.96
N ARG A 95 1.85 -6.23 0.81
CA ARG A 95 3.18 -6.04 0.20
C ARG A 95 4.06 -5.15 1.07
N GLN A 96 3.53 -4.04 1.60
CA GLN A 96 4.27 -3.18 2.53
C GLN A 96 4.70 -3.95 3.79
N LEU A 97 3.76 -4.66 4.44
CA LEU A 97 4.06 -5.46 5.62
C LEU A 97 5.18 -6.46 5.36
N ARG A 98 5.16 -7.16 4.22
CA ARG A 98 6.17 -8.15 3.86
C ARG A 98 7.52 -7.54 3.50
N ARG A 99 7.54 -6.40 2.83
CA ARG A 99 8.76 -5.77 2.32
C ARG A 99 9.45 -4.87 3.34
N ASP A 100 8.65 -4.11 4.10
CA ASP A 100 9.14 -3.11 5.03
C ASP A 100 9.22 -3.66 6.48
N GLY A 101 8.57 -4.80 6.74
CA GLY A 101 8.49 -5.39 8.08
C GLY A 101 7.59 -4.60 9.04
N GLN A 102 6.98 -3.55 8.56
CA GLN A 102 6.01 -2.75 9.31
C GLN A 102 5.12 -1.93 8.38
N LEU A 103 3.96 -1.55 8.89
CA LEU A 103 3.03 -0.62 8.27
C LEU A 103 2.60 0.40 9.31
N GLN A 104 2.82 1.67 9.04
CA GLN A 104 2.39 2.75 9.91
C GLN A 104 1.23 3.53 9.27
N LEU A 105 0.10 3.57 9.96
CA LEU A 105 -1.09 4.32 9.60
C LEU A 105 -1.17 5.58 10.47
N ALA A 106 -0.29 6.54 10.19
CA ALA A 106 -0.09 7.73 11.04
C ALA A 106 -1.33 8.64 11.12
N LEU A 107 -2.20 8.61 10.12
CA LEU A 107 -3.41 9.43 10.04
C LEU A 107 -4.68 8.72 10.53
N VAL A 108 -4.57 7.49 11.01
CA VAL A 108 -5.70 6.66 11.44
C VAL A 108 -5.53 6.32 12.91
N ASP A 109 -6.01 7.21 13.79
CA ASP A 109 -5.83 7.03 15.22
C ASP A 109 -6.73 5.91 15.79
N ALA A 110 -8.04 6.01 15.56
CA ALA A 110 -9.01 5.04 16.06
C ALA A 110 -9.58 4.16 14.94
N PRO A 111 -10.06 2.96 15.26
CA PRO A 111 -10.71 2.10 14.28
C PRO A 111 -11.96 2.76 13.69
N ASN A 112 -12.12 2.60 12.38
CA ASN A 112 -13.33 2.91 11.63
C ASN A 112 -13.66 1.76 10.69
N ASP A 113 -14.87 1.76 10.14
CA ASP A 113 -15.38 0.64 9.35
C ASP A 113 -14.54 0.37 8.09
N ASP A 114 -14.15 1.42 7.38
CA ASP A 114 -13.41 1.30 6.12
C ASP A 114 -12.02 0.68 6.32
N TRP A 115 -11.26 1.21 7.26
CA TRP A 115 -9.92 0.70 7.57
C TRP A 115 -9.97 -0.67 8.24
N SER A 116 -10.96 -0.92 9.10
CA SER A 116 -11.15 -2.24 9.73
C SER A 116 -11.45 -3.30 8.67
N ALA A 117 -12.37 -3.02 7.74
CA ALA A 117 -12.67 -3.92 6.62
C ALA A 117 -11.44 -4.16 5.73
N LEU A 118 -10.67 -3.12 5.42
CA LEU A 118 -9.46 -3.21 4.61
C LEU A 118 -8.38 -4.08 5.29
N LEU A 119 -8.15 -3.91 6.59
CA LEU A 119 -7.19 -4.72 7.34
C LEU A 119 -7.64 -6.18 7.44
N VAL A 120 -8.94 -6.44 7.60
CA VAL A 120 -9.50 -7.80 7.54
C VAL A 120 -9.24 -8.44 6.16
N GLN A 121 -9.48 -7.70 5.07
CA GLN A 121 -9.17 -8.18 3.71
C GLN A 121 -7.68 -8.47 3.55
N THR A 122 -6.81 -7.61 4.08
CA THR A 122 -5.35 -7.82 4.05
C THR A 122 -4.95 -9.11 4.76
N LEU A 123 -5.53 -9.38 5.93
CA LEU A 123 -5.30 -10.61 6.68
C LEU A 123 -5.88 -11.85 5.99
N ARG A 124 -6.94 -11.72 5.19
CA ARG A 124 -7.51 -12.82 4.39
C ARG A 124 -6.63 -13.22 3.22
N LEU A 125 -5.86 -12.29 2.65
CA LEU A 125 -4.91 -12.60 1.57
C LEU A 125 -3.75 -13.49 2.02
N ASP A 126 -3.46 -13.52 3.33
CA ASP A 126 -2.44 -14.38 3.92
C ASP A 126 -2.95 -14.95 5.24
N SER A 127 -3.43 -16.19 5.22
CA SER A 127 -3.99 -16.87 6.38
C SER A 127 -2.96 -17.14 7.49
N THR A 128 -1.67 -17.10 7.16
CA THR A 128 -0.57 -17.34 8.10
C THR A 128 -0.07 -16.07 8.78
N LEU A 129 -0.42 -14.90 8.22
CA LEU A 129 0.02 -13.62 8.74
C LEU A 129 -0.54 -13.37 10.14
N ARG A 130 0.37 -13.08 11.07
CA ARG A 130 0.09 -12.64 12.43
C ARG A 130 0.63 -11.23 12.61
N LEU A 131 -0.11 -10.37 13.29
CA LEU A 131 0.25 -8.96 13.45
C LEU A 131 0.42 -8.57 14.92
N GLY A 132 1.52 -7.89 15.19
CA GLY A 132 1.69 -7.05 16.36
C GLY A 132 1.09 -5.68 16.10
N LEU A 133 0.29 -5.19 17.04
CA LEU A 133 -0.37 -3.88 17.00
C LEU A 133 0.21 -2.97 18.05
N SER A 134 0.62 -1.77 17.66
CA SER A 134 1.10 -0.73 18.56
C SER A 134 0.41 0.60 18.25
N GLY A 135 0.23 1.42 19.26
CA GLY A 135 -0.42 2.72 19.16
C GLY A 135 -1.40 2.95 20.30
N ILE A 136 -1.77 4.20 20.52
CA ILE A 136 -2.64 4.60 21.64
C ILE A 136 -4.01 3.89 21.64
N HIS A 137 -4.51 3.49 20.46
CA HIS A 137 -5.78 2.78 20.29
C HIS A 137 -5.60 1.34 19.79
N ALA A 138 -4.40 0.74 19.98
CA ALA A 138 -4.10 -0.62 19.48
C ALA A 138 -5.07 -1.69 20.02
N ASP A 139 -5.53 -1.57 21.29
CA ASP A 139 -6.51 -2.49 21.85
C ASP A 139 -7.89 -2.35 21.20
N ALA A 140 -8.33 -1.12 20.93
CA ALA A 140 -9.57 -0.87 20.20
C ALA A 140 -9.51 -1.45 18.77
N TRP A 141 -8.36 -1.31 18.09
CA TRP A 141 -8.12 -1.91 16.79
C TRP A 141 -8.19 -3.44 16.85
N ARG A 142 -7.52 -4.06 17.82
CA ARG A 142 -7.61 -5.51 18.03
C ARG A 142 -9.06 -5.96 18.19
N THR A 143 -9.83 -5.28 19.04
CA THR A 143 -11.23 -5.57 19.27
C THR A 143 -12.07 -5.45 18.00
N ALA A 144 -11.91 -4.36 17.24
CA ALA A 144 -12.64 -4.13 15.98
C ALA A 144 -12.35 -5.23 14.93
N LEU A 145 -11.08 -5.64 14.79
CA LEU A 145 -10.69 -6.71 13.87
C LEU A 145 -11.25 -8.08 14.28
N GLN A 146 -11.26 -8.37 15.59
CA GLN A 146 -11.86 -9.60 16.14
C GLN A 146 -13.37 -9.66 15.90
N GLN A 147 -14.08 -8.54 16.10
CA GLN A 147 -15.51 -8.43 15.81
C GLN A 147 -15.84 -8.70 14.34
N GLN A 148 -14.90 -8.43 13.42
CA GLN A 148 -15.02 -8.74 12.00
C GLN A 148 -14.47 -10.14 11.62
N GLY A 149 -14.21 -11.00 12.60
CA GLY A 149 -13.88 -12.40 12.41
C GLY A 149 -12.39 -12.74 12.32
N VAL A 150 -11.49 -11.80 12.68
CA VAL A 150 -10.07 -12.13 12.79
C VAL A 150 -9.83 -12.91 14.09
N ALA A 151 -9.19 -14.08 13.99
CA ALA A 151 -8.88 -14.90 15.16
C ALA A 151 -7.94 -14.15 16.13
N ALA A 152 -8.24 -14.22 17.42
CA ALA A 152 -7.46 -13.55 18.47
C ALA A 152 -5.97 -13.94 18.45
N THR A 153 -5.66 -15.18 18.09
CA THR A 153 -4.30 -15.70 17.98
C THR A 153 -3.46 -15.05 16.89
N ARG A 154 -4.10 -14.33 15.97
CA ARG A 154 -3.43 -13.61 14.88
C ARG A 154 -3.08 -12.16 15.23
N LEU A 155 -3.54 -11.66 16.37
CA LEU A 155 -3.41 -10.26 16.78
C LEU A 155 -2.79 -10.18 18.18
N GLN A 156 -1.65 -9.52 18.28
CA GLN A 156 -0.93 -9.34 19.54
C GLN A 156 -0.68 -7.85 19.80
N LEU A 157 -1.02 -7.37 20.98
CA LEU A 157 -0.63 -6.02 21.39
C LEU A 157 0.86 -5.99 21.71
N GLN A 158 1.57 -5.00 21.16
CA GLN A 158 3.01 -4.80 21.36
C GLN A 158 3.35 -3.49 22.05
N GLY A 159 2.43 -2.52 22.09
CA GLY A 159 2.60 -1.25 22.76
C GLY A 159 1.36 -0.38 22.68
N SER A 160 1.27 0.56 23.61
CA SER A 160 0.16 1.52 23.69
C SER A 160 0.60 2.97 23.45
N GLU A 161 1.82 3.17 22.97
CA GLU A 161 2.38 4.49 22.72
C GLU A 161 2.44 4.80 21.23
N GLY A 162 2.44 6.09 20.89
CA GLY A 162 2.54 6.58 19.52
C GLY A 162 1.19 6.96 18.89
N LYS A 163 1.25 7.88 17.93
CA LYS A 163 0.09 8.29 17.13
C LYS A 163 -0.19 7.27 16.03
N GLY A 164 -1.48 7.11 15.73
CA GLY A 164 -1.91 6.20 14.69
C GLY A 164 -1.81 4.73 15.10
N LEU A 165 -1.82 3.86 14.11
CA LEU A 165 -1.67 2.42 14.26
C LEU A 165 -0.40 1.95 13.56
N THR A 166 0.44 1.23 14.27
CA THR A 166 1.59 0.52 13.69
C THR A 166 1.33 -0.97 13.73
N LEU A 167 1.51 -1.62 12.59
CA LEU A 167 1.36 -3.05 12.39
C LEU A 167 2.70 -3.67 12.03
N GLN A 168 3.05 -4.78 12.66
CA GLN A 168 4.28 -5.53 12.39
C GLN A 168 3.97 -7.01 12.24
N PRO A 169 4.48 -7.69 11.19
CA PRO A 169 4.39 -9.13 11.08
C PRO A 169 5.09 -9.81 12.24
N LEU A 170 4.42 -10.76 12.89
CA LEU A 170 4.99 -11.61 13.92
C LEU A 170 5.59 -12.87 13.27
N ARG A 171 6.72 -13.29 13.74
CA ARG A 171 7.39 -14.55 13.32
C ARG A 171 6.77 -15.75 14.01
#